data_c2f56b9fa38cc3d6a75b4c3f1ce5e4a7
#
_entry.id   c2f56b9fa38cc3d6a75b4c3f1ce5e4a7
#
_cell.length_a   1.000
_cell.length_b   1.000
_cell.length_c   1.000
_cell.angle_alpha   90.00
_cell.angle_beta   90.00
_cell.angle_gamma   90.00
#
_symmetry.space_group_name_H-M   'P 1'
#
loop_
_entity.id
_entity.type
_entity.pdbx_description
1 polymer ?
#
loop_
_entity_poly.entity_id
_entity_poly.type
_entity_poly.pdbx_seq_one_letter_code
_entity_poly.pdbx_strand_id
1 'polypeptide(L)'
;MSSLIQMVPLRATLILSILCLFVSTSLAKVGNVTAQTRAAQITRKGDKILTEVDTPVEMRDLIQTLKGRTDIKFVDDTKVSVTEYSKLIIDEFVYNPEKKTGKLSLKAALGTIRYSSGKIARNSGQNVKIKSPTASVSVRGTDFTMNVQEDGASSFILLPSVDDSGKSYVGSIDVSTLGGKV
;
A
#
# COMPACT_ATOMS: atom_id res chain seq x y z
N MET A 1 65.77 -25.04 27.27
CA MET A 1 64.99 -23.84 26.87
C MET A 1 63.80 -24.36 26.09
N SER A 2 62.69 -24.50 26.78
CA SER A 2 61.50 -25.16 26.26
C SER A 2 60.50 -24.12 25.67
N SER A 3 60.18 -24.25 24.40
CA SER A 3 59.19 -23.46 23.67
C SER A 3 57.85 -24.11 23.91
N LEU A 4 57.00 -23.44 24.67
CA LEU A 4 55.60 -23.78 24.84
C LEU A 4 54.76 -23.16 23.68
N ILE A 5 54.41 -23.98 22.71
CA ILE A 5 53.42 -23.64 21.69
C ILE A 5 52.04 -23.86 22.33
N GLN A 6 51.33 -22.77 22.61
CA GLN A 6 49.91 -22.82 23.05
C GLN A 6 49.02 -23.18 21.84
N MET A 7 48.49 -24.39 21.87
CA MET A 7 47.42 -24.81 20.96
C MET A 7 46.13 -24.11 21.36
N VAL A 8 45.72 -23.11 20.60
CA VAL A 8 44.36 -22.49 20.70
C VAL A 8 43.36 -23.52 20.13
N PRO A 9 42.30 -23.88 20.88
CA PRO A 9 41.36 -24.90 20.42
C PRO A 9 40.53 -24.37 19.24
N LEU A 10 40.70 -25.03 18.11
CA LEU A 10 40.02 -24.78 16.83
C LEU A 10 38.46 -24.83 16.91
N ARG A 11 37.89 -25.17 18.08
CA ARG A 11 36.46 -25.29 18.30
C ARG A 11 35.79 -23.97 18.69
N ALA A 12 36.54 -22.95 19.09
CA ALA A 12 35.96 -21.64 19.49
C ALA A 12 35.69 -20.71 18.30
N THR A 13 36.34 -20.89 17.16
CA THR A 13 36.18 -20.06 15.96
C THR A 13 34.96 -20.44 15.10
N LEU A 14 34.43 -21.65 15.26
CA LEU A 14 33.27 -22.11 14.46
C LEU A 14 31.91 -21.62 14.98
N ILE A 15 31.83 -21.24 16.27
CA ILE A 15 30.57 -20.80 16.90
C ILE A 15 30.27 -19.32 16.60
N LEU A 16 31.27 -18.50 16.32
CA LEU A 16 31.06 -17.06 16.02
C LEU A 16 30.58 -16.79 14.59
N SER A 17 30.71 -17.78 13.67
CA SER A 17 30.35 -17.63 12.27
C SER A 17 28.84 -17.89 11.97
N ILE A 18 28.07 -18.45 12.90
CA ILE A 18 26.67 -18.84 12.68
C ILE A 18 25.68 -17.77 13.17
N LEU A 19 26.15 -16.75 13.90
CA LEU A 19 25.28 -15.72 14.51
C LEU A 19 24.90 -14.56 13.56
N CYS A 20 25.27 -14.61 12.28
CA CYS A 20 25.16 -13.44 11.38
C CYS A 20 24.11 -13.56 10.24
N LEU A 21 23.13 -14.46 10.32
CA LEU A 21 22.22 -14.73 9.17
C LEU A 21 20.71 -14.63 9.46
N PHE A 22 20.31 -13.89 10.49
CA PHE A 22 18.90 -13.44 10.58
C PHE A 22 18.79 -11.96 10.18
N VAL A 23 19.04 -11.66 8.92
CA VAL A 23 18.54 -10.41 8.33
C VAL A 23 17.04 -10.58 8.13
N SER A 24 16.28 -10.27 9.16
CA SER A 24 14.83 -10.08 9.02
C SER A 24 14.63 -8.90 8.07
N THR A 25 14.26 -9.17 6.82
CA THR A 25 13.78 -8.14 5.90
C THR A 25 12.46 -7.63 6.44
N SER A 26 12.53 -6.68 7.36
CA SER A 26 11.37 -5.91 7.78
C SER A 26 10.89 -5.17 6.54
N LEU A 27 9.76 -5.59 5.97
CA LEU A 27 9.07 -4.78 4.97
C LEU A 27 8.66 -3.47 5.66
N ALA A 28 9.13 -2.36 5.11
CA ALA A 28 8.87 -1.06 5.71
C ALA A 28 7.35 -0.78 5.72
N LYS A 29 6.85 -0.33 6.86
CA LYS A 29 5.50 0.18 7.02
C LYS A 29 5.24 1.27 5.97
N VAL A 30 4.18 1.12 5.18
CA VAL A 30 3.80 2.08 4.13
C VAL A 30 2.66 3.00 4.56
N GLY A 31 1.98 2.65 5.65
CA GLY A 31 0.86 3.41 6.21
C GLY A 31 0.28 2.71 7.45
N ASN A 32 -0.87 3.16 7.88
CA ASN A 32 -1.63 2.54 8.98
C ASN A 32 -3.13 2.71 8.79
N VAL A 33 -3.89 1.86 9.49
CA VAL A 33 -5.34 1.99 9.64
C VAL A 33 -5.62 3.20 10.53
N THR A 34 -6.41 4.16 10.06
CA THR A 34 -6.73 5.38 10.81
C THR A 34 -8.13 5.38 11.41
N ALA A 35 -9.04 4.63 10.80
CA ALA A 35 -10.39 4.43 11.31
C ALA A 35 -10.98 3.15 10.74
N GLN A 36 -11.93 2.57 11.45
CA GLN A 36 -12.72 1.44 10.95
C GLN A 36 -14.07 1.36 11.67
N THR A 37 -15.07 0.83 10.99
CA THR A 37 -16.38 0.54 11.60
C THR A 37 -16.45 -0.89 12.13
N ARG A 38 -15.72 -1.80 11.52
CA ARG A 38 -15.48 -3.19 11.95
C ARG A 38 -14.08 -3.60 11.50
N ALA A 39 -13.48 -4.58 12.19
CA ALA A 39 -12.18 -5.10 11.81
C ALA A 39 -12.20 -5.65 10.38
N ALA A 40 -11.19 -5.30 9.61
CA ALA A 40 -10.84 -5.95 8.38
C ALA A 40 -9.82 -7.07 8.65
N GLN A 41 -9.55 -7.88 7.63
CA GLN A 41 -8.48 -8.87 7.65
C GLN A 41 -7.38 -8.43 6.70
N ILE A 42 -6.16 -8.32 7.20
CA ILE A 42 -4.96 -8.23 6.37
C ILE A 42 -4.39 -9.63 6.21
N THR A 43 -4.14 -10.04 4.96
CA THR A 43 -3.33 -11.24 4.68
C THR A 43 -1.95 -10.77 4.25
N ARG A 44 -0.93 -11.12 5.05
CA ARG A 44 0.47 -10.77 4.87
C ARG A 44 1.32 -12.03 4.86
N LYS A 45 1.98 -12.35 3.74
CA LYS A 45 2.81 -13.57 3.59
C LYS A 45 2.10 -14.88 3.96
N GLY A 46 0.76 -14.91 3.85
CA GLY A 46 -0.08 -16.05 4.22
C GLY A 46 -0.72 -15.95 5.61
N ASP A 47 -0.17 -15.12 6.50
CA ASP A 47 -0.74 -14.90 7.84
C ASP A 47 -1.95 -13.97 7.78
N LYS A 48 -2.94 -14.24 8.64
CA LYS A 48 -4.16 -13.45 8.76
C LYS A 48 -4.12 -12.59 10.01
N ILE A 49 -4.19 -11.29 9.83
CA ILE A 49 -4.14 -10.27 10.89
C ILE A 49 -5.48 -9.55 10.91
N LEU A 50 -6.16 -9.54 12.04
CA LEU A 50 -7.32 -8.67 12.23
C LEU A 50 -6.84 -7.24 12.50
N THR A 51 -7.48 -6.27 11.83
CA THR A 51 -7.10 -4.88 11.96
C THR A 51 -7.72 -4.23 13.19
N GLU A 52 -6.95 -3.33 13.79
CA GLU A 52 -7.37 -2.33 14.76
C GLU A 52 -6.92 -0.96 14.24
N VAL A 53 -7.37 0.12 14.89
CA VAL A 53 -6.81 1.46 14.62
C VAL A 53 -5.30 1.41 14.94
N ASP A 54 -4.50 2.08 14.12
CA ASP A 54 -3.03 2.08 14.11
C ASP A 54 -2.36 0.77 13.64
N THR A 55 -3.13 -0.27 13.25
CA THR A 55 -2.53 -1.44 12.60
C THR A 55 -1.67 -1.01 11.40
N PRO A 56 -0.37 -1.36 11.38
CA PRO A 56 0.50 -1.02 10.27
C PRO A 56 0.12 -1.80 9.02
N VAL A 57 0.14 -1.12 7.87
CA VAL A 57 0.01 -1.75 6.56
C VAL A 57 1.34 -1.75 5.85
N GLU A 58 1.60 -2.80 5.09
CA GLU A 58 2.86 -3.04 4.39
C GLU A 58 2.60 -3.28 2.90
N MET A 59 3.67 -3.18 2.12
CA MET A 59 3.63 -3.57 0.71
C MET A 59 3.27 -5.05 0.56
N ARG A 60 2.44 -5.37 -0.42
CA ARG A 60 1.88 -6.71 -0.71
C ARG A 60 0.82 -7.21 0.27
N ASP A 61 0.37 -6.41 1.21
CA ASP A 61 -0.79 -6.75 2.02
C ASP A 61 -2.05 -6.85 1.15
N LEU A 62 -2.82 -7.92 1.35
CA LEU A 62 -4.19 -8.03 0.90
C LEU A 62 -5.12 -7.64 2.03
N ILE A 63 -5.84 -6.54 1.87
CA ILE A 63 -6.83 -6.02 2.82
C ILE A 63 -8.20 -6.46 2.36
N GLN A 64 -8.91 -7.17 3.23
CA GLN A 64 -10.29 -7.63 3.01
C GLN A 64 -11.21 -7.10 4.09
N THR A 65 -12.30 -6.48 3.66
CA THR A 65 -13.42 -6.11 4.52
C THR A 65 -14.57 -7.11 4.37
N LEU A 66 -15.33 -7.31 5.42
CA LEU A 66 -16.64 -7.96 5.39
C LEU A 66 -17.72 -6.88 5.53
N LYS A 67 -18.51 -6.93 6.62
CA LYS A 67 -19.45 -5.87 6.94
C LYS A 67 -18.74 -4.75 7.67
N GLY A 68 -18.36 -3.68 6.98
CA GLY A 68 -17.69 -2.54 7.57
C GLY A 68 -16.74 -1.85 6.61
N ARG A 69 -16.15 -0.74 7.07
CA ARG A 69 -15.20 0.09 6.33
C ARG A 69 -13.90 0.18 7.10
N THR A 70 -12.79 0.21 6.39
CA THR A 70 -11.45 0.45 6.94
C THR A 70 -10.79 1.58 6.17
N ASP A 71 -10.37 2.61 6.88
CA ASP A 71 -9.67 3.76 6.33
C ASP A 71 -8.18 3.63 6.58
N ILE A 72 -7.38 3.76 5.54
CA ILE A 72 -5.93 3.63 5.56
C ILE A 72 -5.32 4.96 5.16
N LYS A 73 -4.32 5.40 5.91
CA LYS A 73 -3.49 6.55 5.56
C LYS A 73 -2.07 6.10 5.30
N PHE A 74 -1.57 6.40 4.10
CA PHE A 74 -0.19 6.15 3.71
C PHE A 74 0.74 7.26 4.20
N VAL A 75 2.04 6.98 4.24
CA VAL A 75 3.06 7.94 4.73
C VAL A 75 3.23 9.17 3.81
N ASP A 76 2.73 9.12 2.57
CA ASP A 76 2.66 10.26 1.66
C ASP A 76 1.36 11.07 1.78
N ASP A 77 0.56 10.83 2.81
CA ASP A 77 -0.77 11.39 3.05
C ASP A 77 -1.86 10.93 2.07
N THR A 78 -1.61 9.96 1.19
CA THR A 78 -2.66 9.28 0.44
C THR A 78 -3.63 8.62 1.41
N LYS A 79 -4.94 8.77 1.17
CA LYS A 79 -5.98 8.10 1.95
C LYS A 79 -6.77 7.14 1.07
N VAL A 80 -7.04 5.96 1.61
CA VAL A 80 -7.84 4.93 0.93
C VAL A 80 -8.85 4.38 1.91
N SER A 81 -10.15 4.48 1.55
CA SER A 81 -11.22 3.82 2.29
C SER A 81 -11.63 2.56 1.55
N VAL A 82 -11.49 1.43 2.20
CA VAL A 82 -11.96 0.13 1.71
C VAL A 82 -13.32 -0.12 2.34
N THR A 83 -14.40 -0.09 1.54
CA THR A 83 -15.77 -0.25 2.04
C THR A 83 -16.11 -1.72 2.28
N GLU A 84 -17.34 -2.03 2.62
CA GLU A 84 -17.76 -3.40 2.89
C GLU A 84 -17.58 -4.33 1.68
N TYR A 85 -17.33 -5.61 1.93
CA TYR A 85 -17.14 -6.68 0.93
C TYR A 85 -16.12 -6.36 -0.15
N SER A 86 -15.07 -5.61 0.21
CA SER A 86 -14.06 -5.15 -0.73
C SER A 86 -12.70 -5.83 -0.49
N LYS A 87 -11.91 -5.90 -1.57
CA LYS A 87 -10.55 -6.46 -1.57
C LYS A 87 -9.60 -5.49 -2.24
N LEU A 88 -8.57 -5.09 -1.50
CA LEU A 88 -7.50 -4.19 -1.95
C LEU A 88 -6.14 -4.81 -1.70
N ILE A 89 -5.25 -4.76 -2.69
CA ILE A 89 -3.85 -5.16 -2.55
C ILE A 89 -2.97 -3.93 -2.69
N ILE A 90 -2.02 -3.76 -1.79
CA ILE A 90 -0.93 -2.77 -1.90
C ILE A 90 0.17 -3.39 -2.75
N ASP A 91 0.16 -3.12 -4.06
CA ASP A 91 1.06 -3.76 -5.03
C ASP A 91 2.48 -3.21 -4.95
N GLU A 92 2.62 -1.88 -4.94
CA GLU A 92 3.90 -1.19 -4.86
C GLU A 92 3.76 0.12 -4.09
N PHE A 93 4.73 0.44 -3.26
CA PHE A 93 4.84 1.73 -2.59
C PHE A 93 6.31 2.10 -2.39
N VAL A 94 6.70 3.23 -2.96
CA VAL A 94 8.00 3.87 -2.74
C VAL A 94 7.75 5.35 -2.51
N TYR A 95 8.34 5.94 -1.49
CA TYR A 95 8.18 7.36 -1.20
C TYR A 95 9.47 7.98 -0.68
N ASN A 96 9.86 9.11 -1.27
CA ASN A 96 10.94 9.96 -0.80
C ASN A 96 10.33 11.24 -0.19
N PRO A 97 10.37 11.40 1.13
CA PRO A 97 9.72 12.53 1.81
C PRO A 97 10.39 13.87 1.51
N GLU A 98 11.71 13.90 1.27
CA GLU A 98 12.46 15.14 0.97
C GLU A 98 12.04 15.73 -0.38
N LYS A 99 11.97 14.88 -1.39
CA LYS A 99 11.54 15.26 -2.75
C LYS A 99 10.03 15.23 -2.94
N LYS A 100 9.27 14.69 -1.99
CA LYS A 100 7.82 14.41 -2.07
C LYS A 100 7.45 13.63 -3.32
N THR A 101 8.35 12.77 -3.80
CA THR A 101 8.18 11.94 -4.99
C THR A 101 8.13 10.48 -4.62
N GLY A 102 7.58 9.66 -5.50
CA GLY A 102 7.49 8.22 -5.25
C GLY A 102 6.65 7.52 -6.29
N LYS A 103 6.22 6.31 -5.94
CA LYS A 103 5.35 5.47 -6.76
C LYS A 103 4.37 4.73 -5.86
N LEU A 104 3.11 4.71 -6.26
CA LEU A 104 2.05 3.95 -5.59
C LEU A 104 1.31 3.12 -6.63
N SER A 105 1.20 1.82 -6.40
CA SER A 105 0.34 0.92 -7.18
C SER A 105 -0.58 0.16 -6.25
N LEU A 106 -1.88 0.28 -6.48
CA LEU A 106 -2.92 -0.44 -5.78
C LEU A 106 -3.67 -1.35 -6.76
N LYS A 107 -4.15 -2.50 -6.28
CA LYS A 107 -5.04 -3.39 -7.04
C LYS A 107 -6.36 -3.54 -6.28
N ALA A 108 -7.42 -2.98 -6.83
CA ALA A 108 -8.79 -3.19 -6.38
C ALA A 108 -9.30 -4.48 -7.04
N ALA A 109 -9.46 -5.53 -6.27
CA ALA A 109 -9.88 -6.83 -6.81
C ALA A 109 -11.39 -7.02 -6.76
N LEU A 110 -12.08 -6.37 -5.82
CA LEU A 110 -13.53 -6.45 -5.64
C LEU A 110 -14.03 -5.30 -4.76
N GLY A 111 -15.26 -4.87 -4.99
CA GLY A 111 -16.01 -3.94 -4.13
C GLY A 111 -15.67 -2.48 -4.37
N THR A 112 -15.95 -1.62 -3.40
CA THR A 112 -15.82 -0.18 -3.54
C THR A 112 -14.66 0.37 -2.73
N ILE A 113 -13.85 1.18 -3.39
CA ILE A 113 -12.67 1.84 -2.82
C ILE A 113 -12.79 3.33 -3.11
N ARG A 114 -12.67 4.15 -2.06
CA ARG A 114 -12.50 5.60 -2.20
C ARG A 114 -11.02 5.93 -2.05
N TYR A 115 -10.49 6.65 -3.01
CA TYR A 115 -9.11 7.13 -3.05
C TYR A 115 -9.08 8.65 -2.92
N SER A 116 -8.16 9.16 -2.13
CA SER A 116 -7.85 10.58 -2.02
C SER A 116 -6.35 10.81 -2.17
N SER A 117 -5.97 11.70 -3.05
CA SER A 117 -4.59 11.93 -3.47
C SER A 117 -3.71 12.48 -2.36
N GLY A 118 -2.57 11.81 -2.14
CA GLY A 118 -1.46 12.28 -1.32
C GLY A 118 -0.39 13.04 -2.11
N LYS A 119 0.79 13.15 -1.50
CA LYS A 119 1.93 13.94 -2.03
C LYS A 119 2.48 13.36 -3.34
N ILE A 120 2.52 12.03 -3.49
CA ILE A 120 3.01 11.39 -4.73
C ILE A 120 2.17 11.83 -5.93
N ALA A 121 0.83 11.70 -5.84
CA ALA A 121 -0.07 12.04 -6.94
C ALA A 121 -0.11 13.54 -7.26
N ARG A 122 0.01 14.39 -6.25
CA ARG A 122 0.01 15.85 -6.43
C ARG A 122 1.28 16.37 -7.09
N ASN A 123 2.43 15.73 -6.82
CA ASN A 123 3.72 16.14 -7.38
C ASN A 123 4.03 15.49 -8.74
N SER A 124 3.52 14.28 -8.99
CA SER A 124 3.82 13.54 -10.23
C SER A 124 2.63 12.66 -10.62
N GLY A 125 1.78 13.19 -11.47
CA GLY A 125 0.51 12.58 -11.87
C GLY A 125 0.56 11.27 -12.64
N GLN A 126 1.75 10.71 -12.91
CA GLN A 126 1.90 9.41 -13.59
C GLN A 126 2.38 8.30 -12.64
N ASN A 127 2.70 8.66 -11.40
CA ASN A 127 3.33 7.74 -10.44
C ASN A 127 2.33 7.03 -9.54
N VAL A 128 1.03 7.33 -9.66
CA VAL A 128 -0.02 6.61 -8.97
C VAL A 128 -0.87 5.85 -9.96
N LYS A 129 -0.94 4.53 -9.76
CA LYS A 129 -1.75 3.62 -10.57
C LYS A 129 -2.67 2.81 -9.69
N ILE A 130 -3.94 2.76 -10.04
CA ILE A 130 -4.92 1.90 -9.39
C ILE A 130 -5.50 0.97 -10.46
N LYS A 131 -5.38 -0.32 -10.23
CA LYS A 131 -5.76 -1.37 -11.19
C LYS A 131 -6.99 -2.11 -10.70
N SER A 132 -7.86 -2.45 -11.62
CA SER A 132 -8.88 -3.50 -11.46
C SER A 132 -8.55 -4.68 -12.39
N PRO A 133 -9.35 -5.75 -12.41
CA PRO A 133 -9.17 -6.84 -13.36
C PRO A 133 -9.23 -6.40 -14.82
N THR A 134 -10.01 -5.36 -15.14
CA THR A 134 -10.30 -4.93 -16.53
C THR A 134 -9.74 -3.56 -16.89
N ALA A 135 -9.33 -2.74 -15.92
CA ALA A 135 -8.88 -1.38 -16.16
C ALA A 135 -7.68 -0.98 -15.29
N SER A 136 -6.95 0.02 -15.76
CA SER A 136 -5.88 0.69 -15.02
C SER A 136 -6.10 2.19 -15.05
N VAL A 137 -6.11 2.80 -13.87
CA VAL A 137 -6.30 4.24 -13.68
C VAL A 137 -4.99 4.87 -13.28
N SER A 138 -4.55 5.88 -14.02
CA SER A 138 -3.49 6.79 -13.61
C SER A 138 -4.11 8.04 -12.98
N VAL A 139 -3.64 8.41 -11.79
CA VAL A 139 -4.27 9.45 -10.96
C VAL A 139 -3.39 10.69 -10.92
N ARG A 140 -3.99 11.84 -11.18
CA ARG A 140 -3.31 13.14 -11.13
C ARG A 140 -4.04 14.09 -10.17
N GLY A 141 -3.66 14.00 -8.89
CA GLY A 141 -4.10 14.96 -7.87
C GLY A 141 -5.62 15.05 -7.74
N THR A 142 -6.34 13.93 -7.69
CA THR A 142 -7.79 13.92 -7.60
C THR A 142 -8.29 12.92 -6.57
N ASP A 143 -9.52 13.10 -6.12
CA ASP A 143 -10.27 12.16 -5.31
C ASP A 143 -11.30 11.46 -6.18
N PHE A 144 -11.47 10.17 -6.00
CA PHE A 144 -12.47 9.40 -6.73
C PHE A 144 -12.90 8.14 -5.97
N THR A 145 -14.03 7.62 -6.36
CA THR A 145 -14.51 6.30 -5.93
C THR A 145 -14.45 5.34 -7.12
N MET A 146 -14.01 4.14 -6.86
CA MET A 146 -13.95 3.04 -7.81
C MET A 146 -14.77 1.89 -7.26
N ASN A 147 -15.64 1.32 -8.09
CA ASN A 147 -16.33 0.07 -7.79
C ASN A 147 -15.91 -1.01 -8.77
N VAL A 148 -15.60 -2.20 -8.25
CA VAL A 148 -15.23 -3.39 -9.03
C VAL A 148 -16.24 -4.48 -8.72
N GLN A 149 -16.94 -4.94 -9.74
CA GLN A 149 -17.93 -6.02 -9.65
C GLN A 149 -17.26 -7.41 -9.70
N GLU A 150 -18.02 -8.44 -9.40
CA GLU A 150 -17.54 -9.83 -9.40
C GLU A 150 -17.09 -10.32 -10.79
N ASP A 151 -17.70 -9.80 -11.85
CA ASP A 151 -17.31 -10.06 -13.24
C ASP A 151 -16.09 -9.25 -13.69
N GLY A 152 -15.53 -8.39 -12.81
CA GLY A 152 -14.40 -7.53 -13.06
C GLY A 152 -14.77 -6.18 -13.69
N ALA A 153 -16.04 -5.94 -14.05
CA ALA A 153 -16.50 -4.65 -14.54
C ALA A 153 -16.19 -3.56 -13.51
N SER A 154 -15.76 -2.39 -13.98
CA SER A 154 -15.32 -1.32 -13.09
C SER A 154 -15.95 0.00 -13.46
N SER A 155 -16.41 0.74 -12.46
CA SER A 155 -16.93 2.10 -12.61
C SER A 155 -16.13 3.08 -11.77
N PHE A 156 -16.01 4.33 -12.24
CA PHE A 156 -15.22 5.38 -11.62
C PHE A 156 -16.09 6.64 -11.47
N ILE A 157 -16.07 7.24 -10.28
CA ILE A 157 -16.80 8.48 -9.99
C ILE A 157 -15.78 9.47 -9.43
N LEU A 158 -15.50 10.53 -10.17
CA LEU A 158 -14.66 11.64 -9.70
C LEU A 158 -15.40 12.40 -8.60
N LEU A 159 -14.67 12.76 -7.57
CA LEU A 159 -15.19 13.52 -6.45
C LEU A 159 -14.55 14.92 -6.43
N PRO A 160 -15.30 15.95 -6.03
CA PRO A 160 -14.71 17.25 -5.82
C PRO A 160 -13.71 17.18 -4.66
N SER A 161 -12.56 17.82 -4.84
CA SER A 161 -11.52 18.04 -3.84
C SER A 161 -11.50 19.53 -3.50
N VAL A 162 -10.93 19.88 -2.35
CA VAL A 162 -10.75 21.27 -1.92
C VAL A 162 -9.25 21.53 -1.81
N ASP A 163 -8.77 22.61 -2.41
CA ASP A 163 -7.38 23.05 -2.28
C ASP A 163 -7.10 23.77 -0.95
N ASP A 164 -5.85 24.10 -0.71
CA ASP A 164 -5.42 24.77 0.53
C ASP A 164 -6.04 26.18 0.69
N SER A 165 -6.58 26.76 -0.38
CA SER A 165 -7.31 28.06 -0.36
C SER A 165 -8.81 27.92 -0.08
N GLY A 166 -9.31 26.68 0.05
CA GLY A 166 -10.73 26.37 0.25
C GLY A 166 -11.55 26.32 -1.06
N LYS A 167 -10.91 26.43 -2.23
CA LYS A 167 -11.58 26.36 -3.53
C LYS A 167 -11.79 24.89 -3.93
N SER A 168 -13.03 24.58 -4.31
CA SER A 168 -13.38 23.26 -4.84
C SER A 168 -12.89 23.11 -6.28
N TYR A 169 -12.32 21.95 -6.59
CA TYR A 169 -11.94 21.55 -7.94
C TYR A 169 -12.20 20.06 -8.16
N VAL A 170 -12.32 19.65 -9.42
CA VAL A 170 -12.37 18.25 -9.81
C VAL A 170 -11.10 17.98 -10.61
N GLY A 171 -10.31 17.02 -10.15
CA GLY A 171 -9.10 16.61 -10.84
C GLY A 171 -9.38 15.74 -12.07
N SER A 172 -8.37 15.01 -12.54
CA SER A 172 -8.50 14.12 -13.69
C SER A 172 -7.92 12.74 -13.39
N ILE A 173 -8.47 11.75 -14.04
CA ILE A 173 -7.92 10.39 -14.10
C ILE A 173 -7.79 9.98 -15.57
N ASP A 174 -6.75 9.21 -15.88
CA ASP A 174 -6.60 8.55 -17.17
C ASP A 174 -6.96 7.08 -17.00
N VAL A 175 -8.00 6.62 -17.67
CA VAL A 175 -8.43 5.21 -17.63
C VAL A 175 -7.94 4.51 -18.89
N SER A 176 -7.33 3.34 -18.71
CA SER A 176 -6.88 2.45 -19.78
C SER A 176 -7.47 1.06 -19.55
N THR A 177 -7.94 0.43 -20.60
CA THR A 177 -8.40 -0.98 -20.62
C THR A 177 -7.49 -1.82 -21.49
N LEU A 178 -7.72 -3.12 -21.58
CA LEU A 178 -7.01 -4.00 -22.51
C LEU A 178 -7.27 -3.63 -23.97
N GLY A 179 -8.38 -2.93 -24.27
CA GLY A 179 -8.74 -2.42 -25.60
C GLY A 179 -8.17 -1.04 -25.93
N GLY A 180 -7.43 -0.41 -25.04
CA GLY A 180 -6.84 0.92 -25.22
C GLY A 180 -7.26 1.94 -24.15
N LYS A 181 -6.98 3.22 -24.43
CA LYS A 181 -7.35 4.34 -23.57
C LYS A 181 -8.82 4.73 -23.83
N VAL A 182 -9.59 4.96 -22.80
CA VAL A 182 -10.99 5.36 -22.83
C VAL A 182 -11.12 6.83 -22.47
#